data_8170f2fcd565ecba6ccd49bb3a5e0117
#
_entry.id   8170f2fcd565ecba6ccd49bb3a5e0117
#
_cell.length_a   1.000
_cell.length_b   1.000
_cell.length_c   1.000
_cell.angle_alpha   90.00
_cell.angle_beta   90.00
_cell.angle_gamma   90.00
#
_symmetry.space_group_name_H-M   'P 1'
#
loop_
_entity.id
_entity.type
_entity.pdbx_description
1 polymer ?
#
loop_
_entity_poly.entity_id
_entity_poly.type
_entity_poly.pdbx_seq_one_letter_code
_entity_poly.pdbx_strand_id
1 'polypeptide(L)'
;MTIAEIRRAQTTHVGPNKKHLFAVGIFQMIPGTIFGKRKGDKCFMKWLSNYRYIKESEQLFDRKFQQLTPLYFWEDKQEPISLYFMGKTTVEEAAYAVSKEWASAAAPKNKETYKGKFISNGYMSYYAGDGMNKAHYSADVTIDALKETKKIIDDFGGYSLVKETTLLALNK
;
A
#
# COMPACT_ATOMS: atom_id res chain seq x y z
N MET A 1 7.93 1.41 18.45
CA MET A 1 8.98 0.48 17.97
C MET A 1 9.82 1.17 16.92
N THR A 2 11.13 0.96 16.94
CA THR A 2 12.01 1.36 15.83
C THR A 2 11.82 0.43 14.61
N ILE A 3 12.30 0.86 13.45
CA ILE A 3 12.28 0.02 12.23
C ILE A 3 13.08 -1.27 12.45
N ALA A 4 14.22 -1.20 13.14
CA ALA A 4 15.03 -2.38 13.48
C ALA A 4 14.29 -3.37 14.39
N GLU A 5 13.53 -2.87 15.37
CA GLU A 5 12.72 -3.72 16.25
C GLU A 5 11.59 -4.39 15.48
N ILE A 6 10.92 -3.67 14.55
CA ILE A 6 9.89 -4.25 13.68
C ILE A 6 10.50 -5.33 12.78
N ARG A 7 11.65 -5.06 12.14
CA ARG A 7 12.36 -6.05 11.33
C ARG A 7 12.60 -7.33 12.13
N ARG A 8 13.12 -7.20 13.34
CA ARG A 8 13.36 -8.35 14.23
C ARG A 8 12.05 -9.07 14.57
N ALA A 9 11.01 -8.34 14.99
CA ALA A 9 9.73 -8.92 15.38
C ALA A 9 9.00 -9.63 14.21
N GLN A 10 9.19 -9.17 12.98
CA GLN A 10 8.61 -9.78 11.79
C GLN A 10 9.42 -10.95 11.22
N THR A 11 10.74 -11.01 11.49
CA THR A 11 11.64 -12.04 10.92
C THR A 11 12.00 -13.14 11.91
N THR A 12 11.87 -12.91 13.22
CA THR A 12 12.24 -13.91 14.22
C THR A 12 11.11 -14.92 14.41
N HIS A 13 11.30 -16.13 13.94
CA HIS A 13 10.49 -17.28 14.36
C HIS A 13 10.82 -17.61 15.82
N VAL A 14 9.99 -17.16 16.73
CA VAL A 14 10.17 -17.41 18.15
C VAL A 14 9.25 -18.55 18.58
N GLY A 15 9.68 -19.81 18.39
CA GLY A 15 9.11 -21.03 18.94
C GLY A 15 7.60 -21.25 18.73
N PRO A 16 7.08 -22.46 19.00
CA PRO A 16 5.70 -22.84 18.63
C PRO A 16 4.59 -22.05 19.33
N ASN A 17 4.91 -21.31 20.39
CA ASN A 17 3.92 -20.56 21.18
C ASN A 17 4.11 -19.04 21.13
N LYS A 18 5.02 -18.49 20.34
CA LYS A 18 5.24 -17.05 20.26
C LYS A 18 4.74 -16.51 18.94
N LYS A 19 3.70 -15.68 19.02
CA LYS A 19 3.14 -14.95 17.89
C LYS A 19 4.22 -13.98 17.35
N HIS A 20 4.69 -14.18 16.13
CA HIS A 20 5.48 -13.16 15.47
C HIS A 20 4.57 -12.07 14.90
N LEU A 21 5.11 -10.86 14.81
CA LEU A 21 4.40 -9.74 14.23
C LEU A 21 4.34 -9.91 12.70
N PHE A 22 3.16 -10.26 12.16
CA PHE A 22 3.01 -10.48 10.71
C PHE A 22 2.85 -9.18 9.94
N ALA A 23 2.00 -8.27 10.43
CA ALA A 23 1.71 -7.00 9.77
C ALA A 23 1.76 -5.86 10.77
N VAL A 24 2.15 -4.66 10.33
CA VAL A 24 2.30 -3.48 11.18
C VAL A 24 1.66 -2.25 10.57
N GLY A 25 1.23 -1.36 11.47
CA GLY A 25 0.73 -0.04 11.11
C GLY A 25 -0.65 -0.04 10.49
N ILE A 26 -1.11 1.17 10.18
CA ILE A 26 -2.46 1.43 9.64
C ILE A 26 -2.68 0.69 8.32
N PHE A 27 -1.63 0.54 7.51
CA PHE A 27 -1.69 -0.09 6.19
C PHE A 27 -1.38 -1.59 6.21
N GLN A 28 -1.30 -2.23 7.38
CA GLN A 28 -1.05 -3.67 7.54
C GLN A 28 0.17 -4.15 6.74
N MET A 29 1.29 -3.43 6.85
CA MET A 29 2.50 -3.72 6.08
C MET A 29 3.17 -5.01 6.55
N ILE A 30 3.23 -5.99 5.67
CA ILE A 30 3.93 -7.27 5.90
C ILE A 30 5.44 -7.12 5.65
N PRO A 31 6.28 -8.05 6.14
CA PRO A 31 7.75 -7.96 6.00
C PRO A 31 8.22 -7.71 4.56
N GLY A 32 7.65 -8.41 3.60
CA GLY A 32 7.99 -8.23 2.18
C GLY A 32 7.66 -6.86 1.63
N THR A 33 6.62 -6.19 2.16
CA THR A 33 6.24 -4.83 1.76
C THR A 33 7.20 -3.80 2.35
N ILE A 34 7.63 -3.98 3.60
CA ILE A 34 8.54 -3.01 4.26
C ILE A 34 9.98 -3.20 3.79
N PHE A 35 10.48 -4.45 3.82
CA PHE A 35 11.91 -4.75 3.70
C PHE A 35 12.31 -5.47 2.40
N GLY A 36 11.33 -5.96 1.61
CA GLY A 36 11.59 -6.87 0.49
C GLY A 36 11.89 -8.30 0.97
N LYS A 37 11.76 -9.26 0.05
CA LYS A 37 12.10 -10.68 0.29
C LYS A 37 13.43 -11.07 -0.35
N ARG A 38 13.79 -10.40 -1.44
CA ARG A 38 15.00 -10.67 -2.25
C ARG A 38 15.71 -9.37 -2.59
N LYS A 39 16.99 -9.46 -2.93
CA LYS A 39 17.74 -8.32 -3.46
C LYS A 39 17.08 -7.82 -4.75
N GLY A 40 16.73 -6.54 -4.78
CA GLY A 40 16.08 -5.93 -5.94
C GLY A 40 14.57 -5.75 -5.81
N ASP A 41 13.90 -6.41 -4.85
CA ASP A 41 12.47 -6.25 -4.65
C ASP A 41 12.10 -4.76 -4.41
N LYS A 42 10.95 -4.37 -4.95
CA LYS A 42 10.30 -3.11 -4.57
C LYS A 42 9.83 -3.24 -3.12
N CYS A 43 10.26 -2.33 -2.27
CA CYS A 43 9.85 -2.29 -0.87
C CYS A 43 9.93 -0.88 -0.30
N PHE A 44 9.18 -0.63 0.77
CA PHE A 44 9.06 0.69 1.35
C PHE A 44 10.42 1.29 1.76
N MET A 45 11.28 0.53 2.43
CA MET A 45 12.58 1.03 2.86
C MET A 45 13.50 1.39 1.68
N LYS A 46 13.45 0.60 0.59
CA LYS A 46 14.20 0.89 -0.63
C LYS A 46 13.66 2.14 -1.34
N TRP A 47 12.34 2.27 -1.48
CA TRP A 47 11.71 3.46 -2.03
C TRP A 47 12.10 4.70 -1.23
N LEU A 48 12.01 4.63 0.10
CA LEU A 48 12.32 5.74 1.00
C LEU A 48 13.80 6.15 0.94
N SER A 49 14.72 5.21 0.69
CA SER A 49 16.15 5.50 0.55
C SER A 49 16.50 6.42 -0.63
N ASN A 50 15.58 6.58 -1.60
CA ASN A 50 15.74 7.53 -2.70
C ASN A 50 15.55 8.99 -2.24
N TYR A 51 14.96 9.21 -1.07
CA TYR A 51 14.62 10.54 -0.56
C TYR A 51 15.41 10.92 0.68
N ARG A 52 15.77 9.96 1.52
CA ARG A 52 16.54 10.20 2.73
C ARG A 52 17.22 8.95 3.26
N TYR A 53 18.32 9.16 4.02
CA TYR A 53 18.96 8.11 4.80
C TYR A 53 18.09 7.79 6.03
N ILE A 54 17.88 6.51 6.29
CA ILE A 54 17.15 6.01 7.46
C ILE A 54 18.08 5.13 8.30
N LYS A 55 18.35 5.56 9.53
CA LYS A 55 19.01 4.71 10.52
C LYS A 55 17.94 3.89 11.25
N GLU A 56 17.77 2.63 10.83
CA GLU A 56 16.68 1.75 11.29
C GLU A 56 16.62 1.60 12.82
N SER A 57 17.78 1.67 13.51
CA SER A 57 17.86 1.57 14.99
C SER A 57 17.31 2.80 15.72
N GLU A 58 17.16 3.92 15.05
CA GLU A 58 16.72 5.20 15.65
C GLU A 58 15.35 5.64 15.12
N GLN A 59 15.03 5.33 13.86
CA GLN A 59 13.78 5.71 13.26
C GLN A 59 12.60 4.97 13.88
N LEU A 60 11.68 5.68 14.49
CA LEU A 60 10.42 5.14 14.98
C LEU A 60 9.43 4.92 13.82
N PHE A 61 8.73 3.81 13.88
CA PHE A 61 7.56 3.53 13.03
C PHE A 61 6.32 4.12 13.69
N ASP A 62 6.33 5.42 13.91
CA ASP A 62 5.25 6.18 14.52
C ASP A 62 4.21 6.64 13.48
N ARG A 63 3.19 7.36 13.94
CA ARG A 63 2.13 7.87 13.06
C ARG A 63 2.69 8.79 11.97
N LYS A 64 3.65 9.66 12.31
CA LYS A 64 4.27 10.60 11.36
C LYS A 64 4.99 9.83 10.26
N PHE A 65 5.81 8.85 10.62
CA PHE A 65 6.52 8.02 9.65
C PHE A 65 5.58 7.21 8.76
N GLN A 66 4.45 6.71 9.30
CA GLN A 66 3.45 5.97 8.54
C GLN A 66 2.72 6.84 7.50
N GLN A 67 2.71 8.16 7.62
CA GLN A 67 2.12 9.06 6.60
C GLN A 67 2.85 9.01 5.25
N LEU A 68 4.06 8.46 5.18
CA LEU A 68 4.78 8.18 3.92
C LEU A 68 4.27 6.95 3.18
N THR A 69 3.64 6.05 3.90
CA THR A 69 3.23 4.76 3.34
C THR A 69 2.29 4.89 2.14
N PRO A 70 1.28 5.80 2.13
CA PRO A 70 0.46 6.02 0.95
C PRO A 70 1.27 6.38 -0.29
N LEU A 71 2.25 7.27 -0.19
CA LEU A 71 3.08 7.65 -1.34
C LEU A 71 3.83 6.46 -1.93
N TYR A 72 4.41 5.60 -1.09
CA TYR A 72 5.04 4.37 -1.54
C TYR A 72 4.07 3.44 -2.28
N PHE A 73 2.88 3.21 -1.72
CA PHE A 73 1.87 2.39 -2.38
C PHE A 73 1.43 2.98 -3.71
N TRP A 74 1.24 4.28 -3.78
CA TRP A 74 0.75 4.97 -4.97
C TRP A 74 1.80 5.03 -6.10
N GLU A 75 3.08 5.21 -5.77
CA GLU A 75 4.12 5.44 -6.77
C GLU A 75 4.88 4.19 -7.18
N ASP A 76 5.29 3.38 -6.22
CA ASP A 76 6.24 2.30 -6.48
C ASP A 76 5.55 0.94 -6.56
N LYS A 77 4.65 0.66 -5.63
CA LYS A 77 4.00 -0.64 -5.53
C LYS A 77 2.78 -0.78 -6.44
N GLN A 78 1.95 0.26 -6.51
CA GLN A 78 0.70 0.31 -7.26
C GLN A 78 0.61 1.60 -8.09
N GLU A 79 1.53 1.78 -9.02
CA GLU A 79 1.68 2.96 -9.87
C GLU A 79 0.36 3.49 -10.48
N PRO A 80 -0.62 2.65 -10.91
CA PRO A 80 -1.88 3.16 -11.45
C PRO A 80 -2.63 4.11 -10.51
N ILE A 81 -2.39 4.04 -9.19
CA ILE A 81 -3.02 4.94 -8.24
C ILE A 81 -2.48 6.37 -8.41
N SER A 82 -1.16 6.55 -8.44
CA SER A 82 -0.56 7.87 -8.68
C SER A 82 -0.86 8.40 -10.09
N LEU A 83 -0.86 7.53 -11.09
CA LEU A 83 -1.24 7.90 -12.45
C LEU A 83 -2.68 8.43 -12.52
N TYR A 84 -3.61 7.85 -11.77
CA TYR A 84 -4.97 8.36 -11.67
C TYR A 84 -5.01 9.76 -11.03
N PHE A 85 -4.29 9.96 -9.93
CA PHE A 85 -4.23 11.27 -9.27
C PHE A 85 -3.61 12.33 -10.18
N MET A 86 -2.73 11.95 -11.08
CA MET A 86 -2.16 12.83 -12.12
C MET A 86 -3.03 12.97 -13.38
N GLY A 87 -4.21 12.33 -13.44
CA GLY A 87 -5.10 12.35 -14.60
C GLY A 87 -4.62 11.54 -15.81
N LYS A 88 -3.70 10.58 -15.60
CA LYS A 88 -3.05 9.79 -16.66
C LYS A 88 -3.65 8.40 -16.86
N THR A 89 -4.58 7.97 -16.01
CA THR A 89 -5.30 6.71 -16.14
C THR A 89 -6.70 6.82 -15.54
N THR A 90 -7.51 5.78 -15.65
CA THR A 90 -8.89 5.76 -15.15
C THR A 90 -8.96 5.40 -13.67
N VAL A 91 -10.07 5.74 -13.01
CA VAL A 91 -10.32 5.36 -11.61
C VAL A 91 -10.48 3.85 -11.46
N GLU A 92 -10.98 3.16 -12.48
CA GLU A 92 -11.11 1.70 -12.49
C GLU A 92 -9.75 1.00 -12.47
N GLU A 93 -8.75 1.51 -13.21
CA GLU A 93 -7.39 0.98 -13.16
C GLU A 93 -6.75 1.21 -11.78
N ALA A 94 -6.96 2.39 -11.19
CA ALA A 94 -6.50 2.66 -9.84
C ALA A 94 -7.19 1.77 -8.80
N ALA A 95 -8.51 1.58 -8.88
CA ALA A 95 -9.26 0.69 -7.99
C ALA A 95 -8.84 -0.77 -8.16
N TYR A 96 -8.51 -1.19 -9.39
CA TYR A 96 -7.97 -2.53 -9.62
C TYR A 96 -6.59 -2.70 -8.98
N ALA A 97 -5.74 -1.68 -9.03
CA ALA A 97 -4.46 -1.68 -8.33
C ALA A 97 -4.64 -1.78 -6.80
N VAL A 98 -5.61 -1.05 -6.22
CA VAL A 98 -5.99 -1.16 -4.80
C VAL A 98 -6.39 -2.59 -4.45
N SER A 99 -7.24 -3.24 -5.25
CA SER A 99 -7.69 -4.61 -4.99
C SER A 99 -6.57 -5.66 -5.02
N LYS A 100 -5.50 -5.40 -5.78
CA LYS A 100 -4.28 -6.25 -5.80
C LYS A 100 -3.44 -6.11 -4.53
N GLU A 101 -3.56 -5.02 -3.83
CA GLU A 101 -2.82 -4.80 -2.58
C GLU A 101 -3.62 -5.25 -1.36
N TRP A 102 -4.90 -4.91 -1.31
CA TRP A 102 -5.76 -5.21 -0.16
C TRP A 102 -6.89 -6.15 -0.55
N ALA A 103 -6.80 -7.39 -0.08
CA ALA A 103 -7.79 -8.43 -0.36
C ALA A 103 -9.22 -8.07 0.10
N SER A 104 -9.36 -7.14 1.04
CA SER A 104 -10.65 -6.62 1.52
C SER A 104 -11.37 -5.69 0.53
N ALA A 105 -10.64 -5.10 -0.43
CA ALA A 105 -11.21 -4.30 -1.50
C ALA A 105 -11.53 -5.21 -2.70
N ALA A 106 -12.76 -5.11 -3.22
CA ALA A 106 -13.15 -5.89 -4.40
C ALA A 106 -12.46 -5.38 -5.67
N ALA A 107 -12.13 -6.30 -6.57
CA ALA A 107 -11.72 -5.95 -7.92
C ALA A 107 -12.92 -5.33 -8.69
N PRO A 108 -12.70 -4.28 -9.50
CA PRO A 108 -13.75 -3.70 -10.32
C PRO A 108 -14.41 -4.71 -11.24
N LYS A 109 -15.67 -4.42 -11.61
CA LYS A 109 -16.44 -5.26 -12.54
C LYS A 109 -15.68 -5.44 -13.85
N ASN A 110 -15.76 -6.63 -14.41
CA ASN A 110 -15.08 -7.06 -15.65
C ASN A 110 -13.54 -7.12 -15.58
N LYS A 111 -12.94 -6.97 -14.40
CA LYS A 111 -11.51 -7.21 -14.22
C LYS A 111 -11.27 -8.66 -13.79
N GLU A 112 -10.15 -9.22 -14.25
CA GLU A 112 -9.72 -10.56 -13.85
C GLU A 112 -9.27 -10.61 -12.39
N THR A 113 -9.59 -11.70 -11.71
CA THR A 113 -9.02 -12.03 -10.40
C THR A 113 -7.64 -12.68 -10.56
N TYR A 114 -6.95 -12.94 -9.45
CA TYR A 114 -5.61 -13.50 -9.45
C TYR A 114 -5.51 -14.75 -10.32
N LYS A 115 -4.56 -14.77 -11.25
CA LYS A 115 -4.33 -15.82 -12.24
C LYS A 115 -5.52 -16.06 -13.20
N GLY A 116 -6.37 -15.07 -13.40
CA GLY A 116 -7.49 -15.19 -14.34
C GLY A 116 -8.57 -16.20 -13.93
N LYS A 117 -8.65 -16.55 -12.63
CA LYS A 117 -9.61 -17.57 -12.16
C LYS A 117 -11.06 -17.19 -12.37
N PHE A 118 -11.38 -15.91 -12.17
CA PHE A 118 -12.74 -15.38 -12.31
C PHE A 118 -12.70 -13.98 -12.94
N ILE A 119 -13.82 -13.60 -13.51
CA ILE A 119 -14.08 -12.20 -13.87
C ILE A 119 -14.90 -11.58 -12.74
N SER A 120 -14.40 -10.49 -12.18
CA SER A 120 -15.05 -9.83 -11.06
C SER A 120 -16.41 -9.23 -11.46
N ASN A 121 -17.39 -9.37 -10.58
CA ASN A 121 -18.69 -8.69 -10.65
C ASN A 121 -18.71 -7.36 -9.85
N GLY A 122 -17.57 -6.92 -9.31
CA GLY A 122 -17.46 -5.74 -8.46
C GLY A 122 -17.54 -6.01 -6.96
N TYR A 123 -17.72 -7.28 -6.56
CA TYR A 123 -17.81 -7.72 -5.16
C TYR A 123 -16.80 -8.81 -4.80
N MET A 124 -16.00 -9.25 -5.76
CA MET A 124 -15.01 -10.29 -5.54
C MET A 124 -13.66 -9.70 -5.14
N SER A 125 -13.01 -10.29 -4.12
CA SER A 125 -11.60 -10.03 -3.87
C SER A 125 -10.77 -10.36 -5.10
N TYR A 126 -9.70 -9.60 -5.36
CA TYR A 126 -8.71 -9.99 -6.37
C TYR A 126 -8.19 -11.41 -6.16
N TYR A 127 -8.08 -11.86 -4.92
CA TYR A 127 -7.62 -13.20 -4.54
C TYR A 127 -8.74 -14.25 -4.45
N ALA A 128 -9.93 -13.99 -5.00
CA ALA A 128 -11.06 -14.92 -4.97
C ALA A 128 -10.65 -16.32 -5.43
N GLY A 129 -11.12 -17.34 -4.69
CA GLY A 129 -10.82 -18.75 -4.98
C GLY A 129 -9.54 -19.30 -4.33
N ASP A 130 -8.88 -18.55 -3.45
CA ASP A 130 -7.80 -19.05 -2.60
C ASP A 130 -8.28 -19.68 -1.26
N GLY A 131 -9.60 -19.60 -0.99
CA GLY A 131 -10.23 -20.13 0.21
C GLY A 131 -10.09 -19.29 1.47
N MET A 132 -9.30 -18.22 1.45
CA MET A 132 -9.00 -17.38 2.62
C MET A 132 -9.43 -15.94 2.47
N ASN A 133 -9.20 -15.34 1.30
CA ASN A 133 -9.40 -13.92 1.10
C ASN A 133 -10.81 -13.61 0.59
N LYS A 134 -11.48 -12.65 1.26
CA LYS A 134 -12.79 -12.14 0.88
C LYS A 134 -12.76 -10.63 0.79
N ALA A 135 -13.49 -10.07 -0.16
CA ALA A 135 -13.75 -8.63 -0.19
C ALA A 135 -14.76 -8.26 0.90
N HIS A 136 -14.51 -7.18 1.60
CA HIS A 136 -15.40 -6.59 2.61
C HIS A 136 -16.08 -5.32 2.07
N TYR A 137 -15.47 -4.71 1.05
CA TYR A 137 -15.95 -3.51 0.40
C TYR A 137 -16.12 -3.78 -1.09
N SER A 138 -17.24 -3.31 -1.68
CA SER A 138 -17.42 -3.35 -3.13
C SER A 138 -16.40 -2.46 -3.84
N ALA A 139 -16.21 -2.70 -5.13
CA ALA A 139 -15.34 -1.88 -5.95
C ALA A 139 -15.80 -0.41 -6.00
N ASP A 140 -17.11 -0.16 -5.94
CA ASP A 140 -17.66 1.20 -5.95
C ASP A 140 -17.23 2.02 -4.75
N VAL A 141 -17.16 1.41 -3.55
CA VAL A 141 -16.63 2.08 -2.34
C VAL A 141 -15.19 2.54 -2.56
N THR A 142 -14.36 1.70 -3.17
CA THR A 142 -12.97 2.05 -3.49
C THR A 142 -12.89 3.14 -4.56
N ILE A 143 -13.73 3.05 -5.59
CA ILE A 143 -13.81 4.05 -6.67
C ILE A 143 -14.21 5.41 -6.11
N ASP A 144 -15.21 5.47 -5.26
CA ASP A 144 -15.68 6.72 -4.66
C ASP A 144 -14.63 7.34 -3.73
N ALA A 145 -13.96 6.52 -2.91
CA ALA A 145 -12.86 6.98 -2.07
C ALA A 145 -11.68 7.54 -2.90
N LEU A 146 -11.35 6.91 -4.03
CA LEU A 146 -10.31 7.40 -4.94
C LEU A 146 -10.71 8.73 -5.60
N LYS A 147 -11.98 8.90 -6.02
CA LYS A 147 -12.48 10.16 -6.58
C LYS A 147 -12.44 11.29 -5.55
N GLU A 148 -12.87 11.02 -4.33
CA GLU A 148 -12.81 11.99 -3.24
C GLU A 148 -11.36 12.38 -2.92
N THR A 149 -10.47 11.40 -2.80
CA THR A 149 -9.04 11.64 -2.59
C THR A 149 -8.45 12.49 -3.72
N LYS A 150 -8.79 12.18 -4.98
CA LYS A 150 -8.32 12.98 -6.12
C LYS A 150 -8.79 14.43 -6.04
N LYS A 151 -10.06 14.65 -5.68
CA LYS A 151 -10.58 16.00 -5.49
C LYS A 151 -9.78 16.77 -4.44
N ILE A 152 -9.50 16.16 -3.28
CA ILE A 152 -8.71 16.78 -2.22
C ILE A 152 -7.29 17.11 -2.73
N ILE A 153 -6.67 16.21 -3.47
CA ILE A 153 -5.35 16.40 -4.07
C ILE A 153 -5.36 17.56 -5.07
N ASP A 154 -6.38 17.62 -5.93
CA ASP A 154 -6.52 18.69 -6.93
C ASP A 154 -6.76 20.05 -6.26
N ASP A 155 -7.62 20.10 -5.24
CA ASP A 155 -7.89 21.31 -4.43
C ASP A 155 -6.64 21.79 -3.68
N PHE A 156 -5.72 20.90 -3.32
CA PHE A 156 -4.43 21.24 -2.68
C PHE A 156 -3.38 21.77 -3.68
N GLY A 157 -3.61 21.64 -4.98
CA GLY A 157 -2.69 22.07 -6.04
C GLY A 157 -2.04 20.92 -6.83
N GLY A 158 -2.61 19.73 -6.73
CA GLY A 158 -2.25 18.56 -7.51
C GLY A 158 -1.27 17.61 -6.81
N TYR A 159 -1.13 16.42 -7.40
CA TYR A 159 -0.39 15.31 -6.82
C TYR A 159 1.09 15.62 -6.54
N SER A 160 1.76 16.35 -7.45
CA SER A 160 3.17 16.69 -7.28
C SER A 160 3.41 17.56 -6.04
N LEU A 161 2.54 18.53 -5.76
CA LEU A 161 2.64 19.38 -4.59
C LEU A 161 2.36 18.61 -3.30
N VAL A 162 1.35 17.72 -3.30
CA VAL A 162 1.06 16.84 -2.16
C VAL A 162 2.27 15.96 -1.84
N LYS A 163 2.88 15.34 -2.84
CA LYS A 163 4.08 14.53 -2.67
C LYS A 163 5.24 15.33 -2.07
N GLU A 164 5.59 16.45 -2.69
CA GLU A 164 6.69 17.30 -2.25
C GLU A 164 6.49 17.76 -0.80
N THR A 165 5.31 18.28 -0.48
CA THR A 165 4.97 18.74 0.87
C THR A 165 5.07 17.62 1.90
N THR A 166 4.58 16.43 1.56
CA THR A 166 4.65 15.26 2.45
C THR A 166 6.10 14.83 2.71
N LEU A 167 6.94 14.80 1.68
CA LEU A 167 8.35 14.45 1.81
C LEU A 167 9.12 15.52 2.62
N LEU A 168 8.84 16.80 2.44
CA LEU A 168 9.46 17.89 3.18
C LEU A 168 9.06 17.89 4.66
N ALA A 169 7.82 17.57 5.00
CA ALA A 169 7.34 17.53 6.38
C ALA A 169 8.06 16.47 7.25
N LEU A 170 8.74 15.51 6.62
CA LEU A 170 9.46 14.46 7.31
C LEU A 170 10.93 14.79 7.59
N ASN A 171 11.44 15.83 6.96
CA ASN A 171 12.81 16.30 7.18
C ASN A 171 12.92 17.30 8.35
N LYS A 172 11.80 17.59 9.00
CA LYS A 172 11.68 18.39 10.22
C LYS A 172 11.38 17.48 11.42
#